data_05bbfaf361764316fb35e0444aeb593e
#
_entry.id   05bbfaf361764316fb35e0444aeb593e
#
_cell.length_a   1.000
_cell.length_b   1.000
_cell.length_c   1.000
_cell.angle_alpha   90.00
_cell.angle_beta   90.00
_cell.angle_gamma   90.00
#
_symmetry.space_group_name_H-M   'P 1'
#
loop_
_entity.id
_entity.type
_entity.pdbx_description
1 polymer ?
#
loop_
_entity_poly.entity_id
_entity_poly.type
_entity_poly.pdbx_seq_one_letter_code
_entity_poly.pdbx_strand_id
1 'polypeptide(L)'
;MIKTFPLLFILLWSSAFISGDIIVQNASPFAALAFRFGIVTIGFFLFALFKKEIIFTKIRYVLESITTGVLFHGLYLGGCWYAFHVGVPASVVALIVTLQPILTNLLSGPIYKEVIGWRQWVGIVFGFVGSLLVLGIDFGNEFPKDGIITCFIALAAITTGTLWQKKLSGNVPLSVNNGFQAFGGSVFNLILILFLETPYTVSYTHLT
;
A
#
# COMPACT_ATOMS: atom_id res chain seq x y z
N MET A 1 15.22 -8.05 -22.89
CA MET A 1 15.13 -8.12 -21.42
C MET A 1 14.11 -7.18 -20.79
N ILE A 2 13.82 -5.99 -21.35
CA ILE A 2 12.92 -4.98 -20.74
C ILE A 2 11.43 -5.41 -20.72
N LYS A 3 11.00 -6.33 -21.59
CA LYS A 3 9.57 -6.72 -21.73
C LYS A 3 9.04 -7.64 -20.62
N THR A 4 9.90 -8.28 -19.84
CA THR A 4 9.50 -9.21 -18.75
C THR A 4 9.26 -8.53 -17.42
N PHE A 5 9.85 -7.35 -17.18
CA PHE A 5 9.68 -6.61 -15.92
C PHE A 5 8.22 -6.22 -15.61
N PRO A 6 7.44 -5.67 -16.55
CA PRO A 6 6.03 -5.34 -16.28
C PRO A 6 5.18 -6.56 -15.93
N LEU A 7 5.41 -7.69 -16.58
CA LEU A 7 4.71 -8.95 -16.30
C LEU A 7 5.02 -9.47 -14.89
N LEU A 8 6.30 -9.50 -14.53
CA LEU A 8 6.74 -9.89 -13.19
C LEU A 8 6.17 -8.96 -12.12
N PHE A 9 6.17 -7.64 -12.38
CA PHE A 9 5.56 -6.66 -11.50
C PHE A 9 4.07 -6.92 -11.29
N ILE A 10 3.30 -7.17 -12.37
CA ILE A 10 1.88 -7.46 -12.29
C ILE A 10 1.63 -8.71 -11.45
N LEU A 11 2.37 -9.79 -11.68
CA LEU A 11 2.22 -11.04 -10.92
C LEU A 11 2.53 -10.84 -9.43
N LEU A 12 3.63 -10.17 -9.10
CA LEU A 12 4.01 -9.88 -7.72
C LEU A 12 3.02 -8.93 -7.03
N TRP A 13 2.54 -7.92 -7.76
CA TRP A 13 1.56 -6.98 -7.21
C TRP A 13 0.21 -7.64 -6.95
N SER A 14 -0.28 -8.44 -7.90
CA SER A 14 -1.56 -9.15 -7.77
C SER A 14 -1.51 -10.20 -6.66
N SER A 15 -0.40 -10.93 -6.52
CA SER A 15 -0.23 -11.92 -5.46
C SER A 15 -0.25 -11.30 -4.06
N ALA A 16 0.06 -10.00 -3.93
CA ALA A 16 0.06 -9.31 -2.64
C ALA A 16 -1.33 -9.20 -2.02
N PHE A 17 -2.41 -9.09 -2.83
CA PHE A 17 -3.78 -9.08 -2.32
C PHE A 17 -4.19 -10.45 -1.78
N ILE A 18 -3.86 -11.52 -2.51
CA ILE A 18 -4.17 -12.90 -2.10
C ILE A 18 -3.37 -13.26 -0.83
N SER A 19 -2.07 -12.96 -0.81
CA SER A 19 -1.23 -13.26 0.35
C SER A 19 -1.62 -12.43 1.57
N GLY A 20 -2.04 -11.18 1.39
CA GLY A 20 -2.55 -10.33 2.45
C GLY A 20 -3.80 -10.90 3.09
N ASP A 21 -4.78 -11.31 2.28
CA ASP A 21 -6.02 -11.94 2.76
C ASP A 21 -5.76 -13.22 3.55
N ILE A 22 -4.88 -14.10 3.05
CA ILE A 22 -4.48 -15.33 3.77
C ILE A 22 -3.77 -15.02 5.10
N ILE A 23 -2.90 -14.02 5.13
CA ILE A 23 -2.14 -13.67 6.34
C ILE A 23 -3.06 -13.17 7.45
N VAL A 24 -4.02 -12.31 7.14
CA VAL A 24 -4.90 -11.72 8.15
C VAL A 24 -5.90 -12.70 8.76
N GLN A 25 -6.08 -13.87 8.15
CA GLN A 25 -6.87 -14.97 8.73
C GLN A 25 -6.14 -15.65 9.89
N ASN A 26 -4.79 -15.54 9.95
CA ASN A 26 -3.94 -16.24 10.92
C ASN A 26 -3.07 -15.31 11.77
N ALA A 27 -3.00 -14.03 11.43
CA ALA A 27 -2.17 -13.04 12.11
C ALA A 27 -2.85 -11.67 12.14
N SER A 28 -2.51 -10.88 13.15
CA SER A 28 -2.92 -9.49 13.23
C SER A 28 -2.39 -8.71 12.03
N PRO A 29 -3.25 -7.94 11.33
CA PRO A 29 -2.86 -7.21 10.12
C PRO A 29 -1.71 -6.22 10.38
N PHE A 30 -1.79 -5.45 11.46
CA PHE A 30 -0.79 -4.43 11.75
C PHE A 30 0.51 -5.02 12.27
N ALA A 31 0.46 -6.10 13.07
CA ALA A 31 1.66 -6.80 13.53
C ALA A 31 2.44 -7.43 12.37
N ALA A 32 1.74 -8.09 11.45
CA ALA A 32 2.37 -8.68 10.27
C ALA A 32 3.01 -7.61 9.36
N LEU A 33 2.34 -6.47 9.15
CA LEU A 33 2.88 -5.35 8.38
C LEU A 33 4.06 -4.69 9.08
N ALA A 34 4.00 -4.46 10.40
CA ALA A 34 5.09 -3.90 11.16
C ALA A 34 6.35 -4.75 11.05
N PHE A 35 6.22 -6.07 11.24
CA PHE A 35 7.32 -7.02 11.09
C PHE A 35 7.87 -7.05 9.66
N ARG A 36 6.99 -7.15 8.66
CA ARG A 36 7.37 -7.13 7.24
C ARG A 36 8.19 -5.89 6.90
N PHE A 37 7.71 -4.71 7.25
CA PHE A 37 8.40 -3.47 6.93
C PHE A 37 9.62 -3.20 7.81
N GLY A 38 9.67 -3.76 9.01
CA GLY A 38 10.89 -3.78 9.82
C GLY A 38 12.03 -4.52 9.12
N ILE A 39 11.77 -5.73 8.60
CA ILE A 39 12.75 -6.50 7.82
C ILE A 39 13.15 -5.75 6.54
N VAL A 40 12.17 -5.19 5.81
CA VAL A 40 12.43 -4.44 4.58
C VAL A 40 13.30 -3.21 4.85
N THR A 41 13.09 -2.52 5.97
CA THR A 41 13.90 -1.38 6.43
C THR A 41 15.37 -1.78 6.58
N ILE A 42 15.62 -2.88 7.33
CA ILE A 42 16.97 -3.41 7.55
C ILE A 42 17.59 -3.75 6.19
N GLY A 43 16.87 -4.47 5.34
CA GLY A 43 17.36 -4.87 4.01
C GLY A 43 17.78 -3.69 3.14
N PHE A 44 16.96 -2.63 3.06
CA PHE A 44 17.28 -1.45 2.26
C PHE A 44 18.45 -0.65 2.83
N PHE A 45 18.56 -0.50 4.14
CA PHE A 45 19.71 0.19 4.72
C PHE A 45 21.00 -0.60 4.59
N LEU A 46 20.98 -1.92 4.75
CA LEU A 46 22.14 -2.76 4.46
C LEU A 46 22.55 -2.67 2.99
N PHE A 47 21.58 -2.65 2.07
CA PHE A 47 21.85 -2.48 0.64
C PHE A 47 22.43 -1.10 0.33
N ALA A 48 21.92 -0.04 0.95
CA ALA A 48 22.45 1.32 0.81
C ALA A 48 23.90 1.41 1.33
N LEU A 49 24.19 0.79 2.48
CA LEU A 49 25.55 0.70 3.01
C LEU A 49 26.49 -0.05 2.06
N PHE A 50 26.04 -1.18 1.52
CA PHE A 50 26.79 -1.94 0.54
C PHE A 50 27.11 -1.14 -0.73
N LYS A 51 26.16 -0.31 -1.18
CA LYS A 51 26.29 0.64 -2.29
C LYS A 51 27.09 1.88 -1.93
N LYS A 52 27.50 2.06 -0.66
CA LYS A 52 28.16 3.27 -0.13
C LYS A 52 27.33 4.55 -0.38
N GLU A 53 26.00 4.42 -0.36
CA GLU A 53 25.09 5.57 -0.50
C GLU A 53 25.03 6.35 0.81
N ILE A 54 24.84 7.67 0.70
CA ILE A 54 24.68 8.53 1.87
C ILE A 54 23.29 8.33 2.45
N ILE A 55 23.21 7.66 3.62
CA ILE A 55 21.94 7.36 4.29
C ILE A 55 21.30 8.63 4.86
N PHE A 56 22.08 9.44 5.56
CA PHE A 56 21.59 10.68 6.16
C PHE A 56 21.74 11.84 5.18
N THR A 57 20.66 12.15 4.50
CA THR A 57 20.50 13.32 3.64
C THR A 57 19.94 14.51 4.43
N LYS A 58 19.44 15.55 3.75
CA LYS A 58 18.75 16.65 4.43
C LYS A 58 17.54 16.10 5.19
N ILE A 59 17.39 16.51 6.45
CA ILE A 59 16.29 16.04 7.35
C ILE A 59 14.91 16.16 6.69
N ARG A 60 14.69 17.18 5.88
CA ARG A 60 13.46 17.36 5.11
C ARG A 60 13.14 16.14 4.25
N TYR A 61 14.11 15.62 3.49
CA TYR A 61 13.90 14.46 2.61
C TYR A 61 13.66 13.18 3.40
N VAL A 62 14.31 13.03 4.56
CA VAL A 62 14.07 11.93 5.48
C VAL A 62 12.63 11.96 5.97
N LEU A 63 12.15 13.11 6.45
CA LEU A 63 10.77 13.28 6.92
C LEU A 63 9.74 13.07 5.80
N GLU A 64 10.01 13.60 4.60
CA GLU A 64 9.15 13.40 3.44
C GLU A 64 9.10 11.91 3.02
N SER A 65 10.23 11.17 3.10
CA SER A 65 10.26 9.72 2.84
C SER A 65 9.48 8.94 3.90
N ILE A 66 9.65 9.25 5.19
CA ILE A 66 8.89 8.64 6.29
C ILE A 66 7.40 8.89 6.10
N THR A 67 6.99 10.12 5.81
CA THR A 67 5.57 10.47 5.57
C THR A 67 5.00 9.69 4.39
N THR A 68 5.75 9.57 3.30
CA THR A 68 5.34 8.76 2.14
C THR A 68 5.21 7.28 2.53
N GLY A 69 6.09 6.78 3.40
CA GLY A 69 6.02 5.44 3.94
C GLY A 69 4.79 5.19 4.82
N VAL A 70 4.42 6.17 5.66
CA VAL A 70 3.17 6.13 6.43
C VAL A 70 1.96 6.05 5.48
N LEU A 71 1.97 6.81 4.38
CA LEU A 71 0.89 6.78 3.40
C LEU A 71 0.81 5.42 2.68
N PHE A 72 1.94 4.87 2.18
CA PHE A 72 1.96 3.64 1.41
C PHE A 72 1.84 2.38 2.26
N HIS A 73 2.62 2.29 3.33
CA HIS A 73 2.79 1.06 4.10
C HIS A 73 1.97 1.06 5.39
N GLY A 74 1.65 2.25 5.90
CA GLY A 74 0.76 2.40 7.04
C GLY A 74 -0.71 2.46 6.61
N LEU A 75 -1.14 3.58 6.09
CA LEU A 75 -2.55 3.83 5.79
C LEU A 75 -3.08 3.02 4.61
N TYR A 76 -2.34 2.92 3.50
CA TYR A 76 -2.82 2.16 2.35
C TYR A 76 -2.83 0.65 2.63
N LEU A 77 -1.68 0.05 2.92
CA LEU A 77 -1.63 -1.40 3.16
C LEU A 77 -2.33 -1.78 4.46
N GLY A 78 -2.16 -0.99 5.53
CA GLY A 78 -2.86 -1.20 6.79
C GLY A 78 -4.37 -1.15 6.61
N GLY A 79 -4.90 -0.18 5.88
CA GLY A 79 -6.33 -0.07 5.57
C GLY A 79 -6.86 -1.24 4.73
N CYS A 80 -6.11 -1.69 3.71
CA CYS A 80 -6.47 -2.88 2.93
C CYS A 80 -6.49 -4.15 3.78
N TRP A 81 -5.47 -4.36 4.59
CA TRP A 81 -5.37 -5.56 5.43
C TRP A 81 -6.38 -5.55 6.57
N TYR A 82 -6.68 -4.39 7.14
CA TYR A 82 -7.78 -4.26 8.08
C TYR A 82 -9.13 -4.58 7.43
N ALA A 83 -9.37 -4.10 6.21
CA ALA A 83 -10.58 -4.42 5.47
C ALA A 83 -10.74 -5.94 5.25
N PHE A 84 -9.66 -6.66 4.89
CA PHE A 84 -9.66 -8.12 4.81
C PHE A 84 -10.00 -8.75 6.17
N HIS A 85 -9.36 -8.27 7.23
CA HIS A 85 -9.54 -8.79 8.58
C HIS A 85 -10.99 -8.69 9.08
N VAL A 86 -11.69 -7.61 8.75
CA VAL A 86 -13.10 -7.43 9.10
C VAL A 86 -14.08 -8.09 8.12
N GLY A 87 -13.58 -8.79 7.10
CA GLY A 87 -14.38 -9.62 6.20
C GLY A 87 -14.76 -8.97 4.86
N VAL A 88 -14.11 -7.87 4.47
CA VAL A 88 -14.27 -7.33 3.10
C VAL A 88 -13.49 -8.22 2.13
N PRO A 89 -14.12 -8.79 1.09
CA PRO A 89 -13.43 -9.64 0.12
C PRO A 89 -12.28 -8.91 -0.59
N ALA A 90 -11.19 -9.63 -0.87
CA ALA A 90 -10.03 -9.07 -1.56
C ALA A 90 -10.39 -8.47 -2.94
N SER A 91 -11.39 -9.03 -3.61
CA SER A 91 -11.93 -8.51 -4.87
C SER A 91 -12.50 -7.10 -4.74
N VAL A 92 -13.25 -6.84 -3.68
CA VAL A 92 -13.87 -5.52 -3.40
C VAL A 92 -12.79 -4.50 -3.06
N VAL A 93 -11.84 -4.87 -2.20
CA VAL A 93 -10.70 -4.02 -1.84
C VAL A 93 -9.87 -3.69 -3.09
N ALA A 94 -9.53 -4.69 -3.90
CA ALA A 94 -8.79 -4.51 -5.15
C ALA A 94 -9.53 -3.57 -6.11
N LEU A 95 -10.85 -3.71 -6.24
CA LEU A 95 -11.65 -2.84 -7.11
C LEU A 95 -11.62 -1.38 -6.66
N ILE A 96 -11.81 -1.12 -5.35
CA ILE A 96 -11.73 0.24 -4.83
C ILE A 96 -10.34 0.84 -5.11
N VAL A 97 -9.28 0.07 -4.88
CA VAL A 97 -7.91 0.52 -5.12
C VAL A 97 -7.61 0.75 -6.61
N THR A 98 -8.27 0.03 -7.53
CA THR A 98 -8.11 0.28 -8.98
C THR A 98 -8.66 1.65 -9.44
N LEU A 99 -9.36 2.38 -8.58
CA LEU A 99 -9.71 3.80 -8.81
C LEU A 99 -8.49 4.73 -8.68
N GLN A 100 -7.38 4.28 -8.08
CA GLN A 100 -6.19 5.10 -7.84
C GLN A 100 -5.64 5.79 -9.09
N PRO A 101 -5.48 5.15 -10.25
CA PRO A 101 -5.01 5.83 -11.45
C PRO A 101 -5.94 6.95 -11.92
N ILE A 102 -7.25 6.80 -11.74
CA ILE A 102 -8.24 7.84 -12.06
C ILE A 102 -7.99 9.06 -11.18
N LEU A 103 -7.95 8.84 -9.84
CA LEU A 103 -7.74 9.93 -8.88
C LEU A 103 -6.36 10.58 -9.04
N THR A 104 -5.32 9.78 -9.25
CA THR A 104 -3.95 10.30 -9.45
C THR A 104 -3.91 11.19 -10.70
N ASN A 105 -4.53 10.79 -11.80
CA ASN A 105 -4.57 11.59 -13.01
C ASN A 105 -5.41 12.86 -12.84
N LEU A 106 -6.58 12.79 -12.21
CA LEU A 106 -7.41 13.96 -11.92
C LEU A 106 -6.65 15.00 -11.09
N LEU A 107 -5.87 14.55 -10.10
CA LEU A 107 -5.13 15.44 -9.19
C LEU A 107 -3.78 15.89 -9.77
N SER A 108 -3.15 15.11 -10.66
CA SER A 108 -1.87 15.48 -11.26
C SER A 108 -1.97 16.72 -12.17
N GLY A 109 -3.12 16.91 -12.84
CA GLY A 109 -3.38 18.08 -13.66
C GLY A 109 -3.22 19.40 -12.87
N PRO A 110 -4.01 19.65 -11.83
CA PRO A 110 -3.90 20.89 -11.04
C PRO A 110 -2.59 20.97 -10.23
N ILE A 111 -2.01 19.85 -9.77
CA ILE A 111 -0.81 19.86 -8.92
C ILE A 111 0.48 20.04 -9.74
N TYR A 112 0.59 19.35 -10.87
CA TYR A 112 1.82 19.30 -11.68
C TYR A 112 1.69 19.96 -13.05
N LYS A 113 0.53 20.51 -13.36
CA LYS A 113 0.19 21.11 -14.67
C LYS A 113 0.38 20.12 -15.84
N GLU A 114 0.13 18.84 -15.58
CA GLU A 114 0.21 17.79 -16.58
C GLU A 114 -1.08 17.70 -17.38
N VAL A 115 -0.93 17.60 -18.71
CA VAL A 115 -2.07 17.36 -19.60
C VAL A 115 -2.15 15.87 -19.88
N ILE A 116 -3.24 15.27 -19.41
CA ILE A 116 -3.50 13.85 -19.64
C ILE A 116 -4.17 13.69 -21.00
N GLY A 117 -3.50 12.94 -21.88
CA GLY A 117 -4.02 12.67 -23.21
C GLY A 117 -5.28 11.79 -23.18
N TRP A 118 -6.19 12.01 -24.16
CA TRP A 118 -7.43 11.23 -24.26
C TRP A 118 -7.21 9.71 -24.33
N ARG A 119 -6.10 9.27 -24.95
CA ARG A 119 -5.71 7.85 -25.02
C ARG A 119 -5.45 7.22 -23.66
N GLN A 120 -4.87 7.99 -22.73
CA GLN A 120 -4.65 7.55 -21.37
C GLN A 120 -5.98 7.40 -20.62
N TRP A 121 -6.91 8.34 -20.80
CA TRP A 121 -8.27 8.23 -20.25
C TRP A 121 -9.01 7.01 -20.76
N VAL A 122 -8.95 6.74 -22.06
CA VAL A 122 -9.54 5.54 -22.65
C VAL A 122 -8.95 4.28 -22.00
N GLY A 123 -7.63 4.20 -21.87
CA GLY A 123 -6.96 3.06 -21.21
C GLY A 123 -7.39 2.86 -19.77
N ILE A 124 -7.50 3.93 -19.00
CA ILE A 124 -7.95 3.90 -17.59
C ILE A 124 -9.40 3.39 -17.48
N VAL A 125 -10.31 3.92 -18.30
CA VAL A 125 -11.72 3.51 -18.31
C VAL A 125 -11.85 2.03 -18.69
N PHE A 126 -11.17 1.58 -19.75
CA PHE A 126 -11.17 0.17 -20.15
C PHE A 126 -10.59 -0.74 -19.07
N GLY A 127 -9.49 -0.33 -18.42
CA GLY A 127 -8.90 -1.07 -17.30
C GLY A 127 -9.86 -1.20 -16.12
N PHE A 128 -10.55 -0.13 -15.77
CA PHE A 128 -11.54 -0.13 -14.68
C PHE A 128 -12.77 -1.00 -15.01
N VAL A 129 -13.33 -0.85 -16.21
CA VAL A 129 -14.44 -1.69 -16.67
C VAL A 129 -14.02 -3.17 -16.72
N GLY A 130 -12.81 -3.47 -17.21
CA GLY A 130 -12.25 -4.81 -17.18
C GLY A 130 -12.16 -5.39 -15.77
N SER A 131 -11.72 -4.58 -14.80
CA SER A 131 -11.67 -4.99 -13.39
C SER A 131 -13.06 -5.30 -12.83
N LEU A 132 -14.07 -4.47 -13.12
CA LEU A 132 -15.47 -4.69 -12.74
C LEU A 132 -16.00 -6.02 -13.28
N LEU A 133 -15.73 -6.32 -14.54
CA LEU A 133 -16.21 -7.55 -15.19
C LEU A 133 -15.56 -8.80 -14.63
N VAL A 134 -14.26 -8.74 -14.31
CA VAL A 134 -13.50 -9.89 -13.79
C VAL A 134 -13.78 -10.16 -12.32
N LEU A 135 -13.88 -9.11 -11.50
CA LEU A 135 -14.02 -9.26 -10.05
C LEU A 135 -15.45 -9.65 -9.62
N GLY A 136 -16.44 -9.43 -10.48
CA GLY A 136 -17.81 -9.90 -10.27
C GLY A 136 -18.37 -9.48 -8.92
N ILE A 137 -18.66 -8.19 -8.73
CA ILE A 137 -19.19 -7.73 -7.44
C ILE A 137 -20.62 -8.23 -7.28
N ASP A 138 -20.82 -9.03 -6.24
CA ASP A 138 -22.16 -9.32 -5.75
C ASP A 138 -22.65 -8.13 -4.91
N PHE A 139 -23.42 -7.26 -5.54
CA PHE A 139 -24.03 -6.09 -4.88
C PHE A 139 -25.12 -6.45 -3.87
N GLY A 140 -25.48 -7.74 -3.75
CA GLY A 140 -26.47 -8.22 -2.78
C GLY A 140 -25.91 -8.44 -1.38
N ASN A 141 -24.60 -8.46 -1.20
CA ASN A 141 -23.97 -8.67 0.10
C ASN A 141 -23.73 -7.35 0.82
N GLU A 142 -24.11 -7.28 2.10
CA GLU A 142 -23.73 -6.18 2.98
C GLU A 142 -22.28 -6.37 3.44
N PHE A 143 -21.40 -5.43 3.10
CA PHE A 143 -20.02 -5.43 3.57
C PHE A 143 -19.87 -4.62 4.86
N PRO A 144 -18.92 -4.97 5.74
CA PRO A 144 -18.62 -4.18 6.95
C PRO A 144 -18.32 -2.73 6.59
N LYS A 145 -19.07 -1.78 7.18
CA LYS A 145 -18.97 -0.34 6.85
C LYS A 145 -17.60 0.23 7.17
N ASP A 146 -17.02 -0.17 8.31
CA ASP A 146 -15.67 0.21 8.74
C ASP A 146 -14.61 -0.29 7.76
N GLY A 147 -14.74 -1.53 7.26
CA GLY A 147 -13.87 -2.08 6.22
C GLY A 147 -13.95 -1.31 4.90
N ILE A 148 -15.13 -0.90 4.46
CA ILE A 148 -15.31 -0.07 3.25
C ILE A 148 -14.71 1.34 3.47
N ILE A 149 -14.93 1.94 4.62
CA ILE A 149 -14.35 3.25 4.97
C ILE A 149 -12.81 3.18 4.90
N THR A 150 -12.21 2.13 5.48
CA THR A 150 -10.75 1.96 5.44
C THR A 150 -10.23 1.73 4.03
N CYS A 151 -10.97 1.10 3.12
CA CYS A 151 -10.61 1.02 1.69
C CYS A 151 -10.54 2.40 1.03
N PHE A 152 -11.46 3.30 1.32
CA PHE A 152 -11.42 4.67 0.78
C PHE A 152 -10.29 5.50 1.40
N ILE A 153 -10.00 5.32 2.69
CA ILE A 153 -8.82 5.90 3.34
C ILE A 153 -7.54 5.37 2.67
N ALA A 154 -7.46 4.07 2.41
CA ALA A 154 -6.36 3.43 1.71
C ALA A 154 -6.18 4.00 0.29
N LEU A 155 -7.27 4.17 -0.46
CA LEU A 155 -7.27 4.78 -1.78
C LEU A 155 -6.76 6.22 -1.76
N ALA A 156 -7.22 7.04 -0.81
CA ALA A 156 -6.74 8.40 -0.64
C ALA A 156 -5.25 8.43 -0.27
N ALA A 157 -4.82 7.54 0.61
CA ALA A 157 -3.45 7.43 1.06
C ALA A 157 -2.49 7.04 -0.08
N ILE A 158 -2.82 6.01 -0.87
CA ILE A 158 -1.98 5.58 -1.99
C ILE A 158 -1.94 6.65 -3.09
N THR A 159 -3.06 7.33 -3.35
CA THR A 159 -3.12 8.43 -4.33
C THR A 159 -2.23 9.60 -3.90
N THR A 160 -2.38 10.07 -2.67
CA THR A 160 -1.58 11.16 -2.10
C THR A 160 -0.10 10.78 -2.03
N GLY A 161 0.20 9.55 -1.57
CA GLY A 161 1.56 9.02 -1.50
C GLY A 161 2.24 8.98 -2.87
N THR A 162 1.52 8.56 -3.92
CA THR A 162 2.03 8.52 -5.29
C THR A 162 2.38 9.91 -5.82
N LEU A 163 1.51 10.89 -5.59
CA LEU A 163 1.77 12.29 -5.96
C LEU A 163 2.97 12.85 -5.19
N TRP A 164 3.06 12.56 -3.88
CA TRP A 164 4.19 13.01 -3.06
C TRP A 164 5.50 12.34 -3.46
N GLN A 165 5.48 11.03 -3.71
CA GLN A 165 6.64 10.27 -4.19
C GLN A 165 7.22 10.85 -5.48
N LYS A 166 6.37 11.31 -6.40
CA LYS A 166 6.80 11.97 -7.63
C LYS A 166 7.64 13.22 -7.36
N LYS A 167 7.26 14.00 -6.34
CA LYS A 167 8.00 15.21 -5.91
C LYS A 167 9.35 14.88 -5.28
N LEU A 168 9.45 13.73 -4.57
CA LEU A 168 10.68 13.27 -3.92
C LEU A 168 11.68 12.65 -4.91
N SER A 169 11.21 12.17 -6.05
CA SER A 169 12.01 11.45 -7.03
C SER A 169 13.23 12.29 -7.48
N GLY A 170 14.40 11.66 -7.44
CA GLY A 170 15.67 12.28 -7.83
C GLY A 170 16.43 13.03 -6.72
N ASN A 171 15.83 13.25 -5.56
CA ASN A 171 16.49 13.99 -4.45
C ASN A 171 17.22 13.08 -3.46
N VAL A 172 16.86 11.79 -3.42
CA VAL A 172 17.39 10.78 -2.50
C VAL A 172 17.65 9.49 -3.28
N PRO A 173 18.74 8.74 -2.98
CA PRO A 173 18.94 7.42 -3.55
C PRO A 173 17.74 6.51 -3.28
N LEU A 174 17.37 5.70 -4.26
CA LEU A 174 16.14 4.90 -4.21
C LEU A 174 16.11 3.93 -3.02
N SER A 175 17.25 3.31 -2.71
CA SER A 175 17.40 2.40 -1.57
C SER A 175 17.20 3.11 -0.24
N VAL A 176 17.79 4.29 -0.07
CA VAL A 176 17.64 5.12 1.13
C VAL A 176 16.21 5.60 1.30
N ASN A 177 15.60 6.08 0.21
CA ASN A 177 14.20 6.50 0.21
C ASN A 177 13.25 5.37 0.63
N ASN A 178 13.40 4.19 0.00
CA ASN A 178 12.59 3.01 0.35
C ASN A 178 12.86 2.50 1.76
N GLY A 179 14.10 2.61 2.26
CA GLY A 179 14.44 2.29 3.65
C GLY A 179 13.67 3.17 4.65
N PHE A 180 13.67 4.49 4.45
CA PHE A 180 12.90 5.40 5.31
C PHE A 180 11.38 5.26 5.14
N GLN A 181 10.89 4.94 3.93
CA GLN A 181 9.48 4.63 3.73
C GLN A 181 9.07 3.38 4.50
N ALA A 182 9.83 2.29 4.38
CA ALA A 182 9.58 1.06 5.11
C ALA A 182 9.64 1.28 6.63
N PHE A 183 10.61 2.06 7.11
CA PHE A 183 10.71 2.46 8.52
C PHE A 183 9.46 3.21 8.99
N GLY A 184 9.03 4.24 8.25
CA GLY A 184 7.81 4.99 8.57
C GLY A 184 6.57 4.11 8.61
N GLY A 185 6.41 3.21 7.64
CA GLY A 185 5.33 2.23 7.62
C GLY A 185 5.38 1.24 8.79
N SER A 186 6.56 0.73 9.13
CA SER A 186 6.75 -0.19 10.27
C SER A 186 6.36 0.49 11.59
N VAL A 187 6.90 1.68 11.86
CA VAL A 187 6.59 2.44 13.09
C VAL A 187 5.11 2.79 13.18
N PHE A 188 4.50 3.22 12.08
CA PHE A 188 3.08 3.55 12.06
C PHE A 188 2.20 2.32 12.38
N ASN A 189 2.49 1.16 11.79
CA ASN A 189 1.76 -0.07 12.10
C ASN A 189 2.00 -0.52 13.56
N LEU A 190 3.20 -0.34 14.12
CA LEU A 190 3.44 -0.58 15.55
C LEU A 190 2.57 0.31 16.44
N ILE A 191 2.38 1.56 16.07
CA ILE A 191 1.49 2.48 16.80
C ILE A 191 0.03 1.99 16.69
N LEU A 192 -0.42 1.54 15.51
CA LEU A 192 -1.77 1.03 15.32
C LEU A 192 -2.06 -0.23 16.16
N ILE A 193 -1.08 -1.10 16.37
CA ILE A 193 -1.21 -2.25 17.28
C ILE A 193 -1.63 -1.79 18.68
N LEU A 194 -0.99 -0.74 19.18
CA LEU A 194 -1.25 -0.25 20.54
C LEU A 194 -2.67 0.33 20.72
N PHE A 195 -3.29 0.81 19.64
CA PHE A 195 -4.60 1.46 19.70
C PHE A 195 -5.75 0.59 19.19
N LEU A 196 -5.50 -0.31 18.23
CA LEU A 196 -6.55 -1.05 17.53
C LEU A 196 -6.51 -2.55 17.80
N GLU A 197 -5.38 -3.09 18.20
CA GLU A 197 -5.23 -4.52 18.48
C GLU A 197 -5.13 -4.70 20.01
N THR A 198 -6.18 -5.24 20.61
CA THR A 198 -6.06 -5.82 21.95
C THR A 198 -5.11 -7.00 21.85
N PRO A 199 -4.15 -7.18 22.79
CA PRO A 199 -3.30 -8.36 22.77
C PRO A 199 -4.20 -9.60 22.78
N TYR A 200 -4.19 -10.38 21.70
CA TYR A 200 -4.85 -11.67 21.65
C TYR A 200 -4.23 -12.52 22.75
N THR A 201 -4.92 -12.68 23.85
CA THR A 201 -4.71 -13.83 24.72
C THR A 201 -5.05 -15.04 23.85
N VAL A 202 -4.00 -15.75 23.43
CA VAL A 202 -4.13 -17.03 22.74
C VAL A 202 -4.85 -17.94 23.72
N SER A 203 -6.18 -18.05 23.58
CA SER A 203 -6.98 -18.99 24.35
C SER A 203 -6.60 -20.38 23.84
N TYR A 204 -5.77 -21.08 24.57
CA TYR A 204 -5.43 -22.49 24.37
C TYR A 204 -6.63 -23.41 24.72
N THR A 205 -7.81 -23.13 24.22
CA THR A 205 -9.03 -23.90 24.54
C THR A 205 -9.39 -24.95 23.48
N HIS A 206 -8.44 -25.47 22.71
CA HIS A 206 -8.71 -26.64 21.88
C HIS A 206 -7.54 -27.65 21.93
N LEU A 207 -7.24 -28.14 23.13
CA LEU A 207 -6.55 -29.42 23.34
C LEU A 207 -7.29 -30.23 24.40
N THR A 208 -8.49 -30.71 24.02
CA THR A 208 -9.10 -31.90 24.63
C THR A 208 -9.93 -32.62 23.55
#